data_2fd1413d9a1da8cc7eadd645718b8ce5
#
_entry.id   2fd1413d9a1da8cc7eadd645718b8ce5
#
_cell.length_a   1.000
_cell.length_b   1.000
_cell.length_c   1.000
_cell.angle_alpha   90.00
_cell.angle_beta   90.00
_cell.angle_gamma   90.00
#
_symmetry.space_group_name_H-M   'P 1'
#
loop_
_entity.id
_entity.type
_entity.pdbx_description
1 polymer ?
#
loop_
_entity_poly.entity_id
_entity_poly.type
_entity_poly.pdbx_seq_one_letter_code
_entity_poly.pdbx_strand_id
1 'polypeptide(L)'
;MMKKKDANTTEVKRYLLNLQDKITSNVKNIDSNASIQIDDWKREEGGGGQSRIFKDGEIFEQTGVNFSHVSGSKLPETATKLRPELMDSNFEAMGLSLVMHPENPFIPTTHANLRYFTAENKKGNKVWWFGGGFDLTPYYPFSEDVISWHQCAYNACKDFDEKYYFKFKKWCDEYFYLKHRQETRGVGGLFFDDFNELGFDKSFQ
;
A
#
# COMPACT_ATOMS: atom_id res chain seq x y z
N MET A 1 -17.04 1.39 29.26
CA MET A 1 -16.16 0.58 28.38
C MET A 1 -16.74 0.61 26.97
N MET A 2 -16.16 1.36 26.06
CA MET A 2 -16.54 1.30 24.65
C MET A 2 -16.16 -0.08 24.14
N LYS A 3 -17.14 -0.83 23.58
CA LYS A 3 -16.86 -2.09 22.86
C LYS A 3 -15.86 -1.76 21.75
N LYS A 4 -14.69 -2.41 21.72
CA LYS A 4 -13.80 -2.36 20.57
C LYS A 4 -14.63 -2.82 19.38
N LYS A 5 -14.78 -1.95 18.37
CA LYS A 5 -15.43 -2.31 17.12
C LYS A 5 -14.55 -3.38 16.44
N ASP A 6 -15.14 -4.52 16.13
CA ASP A 6 -14.41 -5.60 15.47
C ASP A 6 -13.93 -5.14 14.09
N ALA A 7 -12.76 -5.62 13.70
CA ALA A 7 -12.16 -5.36 12.40
C ALA A 7 -13.15 -5.73 11.28
N ASN A 8 -13.51 -4.76 10.45
CA ASN A 8 -14.50 -4.91 9.39
C ASN A 8 -13.82 -5.11 8.03
N THR A 9 -13.45 -6.34 7.73
CA THR A 9 -12.82 -6.74 6.47
C THR A 9 -13.61 -6.30 5.23
N THR A 10 -14.94 -6.37 5.28
CA THR A 10 -15.82 -5.96 4.17
C THR A 10 -15.71 -4.45 3.89
N GLU A 11 -15.61 -3.64 4.93
CA GLU A 11 -15.47 -2.19 4.80
C GLU A 11 -14.10 -1.82 4.18
N VAL A 12 -13.02 -2.45 4.64
CA VAL A 12 -11.69 -2.28 4.06
C VAL A 12 -11.66 -2.66 2.59
N LYS A 13 -12.24 -3.83 2.24
CA LYS A 13 -12.34 -4.28 0.84
C LYS A 13 -13.06 -3.26 -0.04
N ARG A 14 -14.21 -2.78 0.41
CA ARG A 14 -14.99 -1.77 -0.32
C ARG A 14 -14.19 -0.48 -0.53
N TYR A 15 -13.49 -0.02 0.51
CA TYR A 15 -12.63 1.16 0.42
C TYR A 15 -11.53 0.98 -0.62
N LEU A 16 -10.78 -0.14 -0.58
CA LEU A 16 -9.67 -0.39 -1.50
C LEU A 16 -10.15 -0.50 -2.96
N LEU A 17 -11.30 -1.13 -3.21
CA LEU A 17 -11.90 -1.18 -4.55
C LEU A 17 -12.32 0.21 -5.05
N ASN A 18 -12.98 1.00 -4.21
CA ASN A 18 -13.34 2.39 -4.55
C ASN A 18 -12.09 3.24 -4.80
N LEU A 19 -11.01 3.03 -4.04
CA LEU A 19 -9.76 3.72 -4.24
C LEU A 19 -9.10 3.32 -5.58
N GLN A 20 -9.14 2.03 -5.94
CA GLN A 20 -8.69 1.56 -7.25
C GLN A 20 -9.45 2.27 -8.37
N ASP A 21 -10.78 2.35 -8.28
CA ASP A 21 -11.62 3.03 -9.27
C ASP A 21 -11.30 4.52 -9.37
N LYS A 22 -11.13 5.18 -8.23
CA LYS A 22 -10.79 6.61 -8.17
C LYS A 22 -9.42 6.90 -8.80
N ILE A 23 -8.40 6.11 -8.47
CA ILE A 23 -7.06 6.26 -9.05
C ILE A 23 -7.12 5.99 -10.56
N THR A 24 -7.75 4.90 -10.98
CA THR A 24 -7.92 4.55 -12.40
C THR A 24 -8.58 5.66 -13.19
N SER A 25 -9.65 6.25 -12.66
CA SER A 25 -10.36 7.36 -13.29
C SER A 25 -9.48 8.61 -13.40
N ASN A 26 -8.70 8.92 -12.38
CA ASN A 26 -7.79 10.07 -12.40
C ASN A 26 -6.65 9.86 -13.41
N VAL A 27 -6.05 8.66 -13.46
CA VAL A 27 -5.02 8.34 -14.47
C VAL A 27 -5.58 8.53 -15.87
N LYS A 28 -6.79 8.02 -16.14
CA LYS A 28 -7.45 8.17 -17.44
C LYS A 28 -7.79 9.62 -17.78
N ASN A 29 -8.11 10.45 -16.80
CA ASN A 29 -8.35 11.88 -17.02
C ASN A 29 -7.07 12.65 -17.32
N ILE A 30 -5.94 12.24 -16.73
CA ILE A 30 -4.63 12.86 -16.96
C ILE A 30 -4.07 12.41 -18.32
N ASP A 31 -4.19 11.13 -18.65
CA ASP A 31 -3.69 10.53 -19.89
C ASP A 31 -4.82 9.79 -20.62
N SER A 32 -5.63 10.55 -21.35
CA SER A 32 -6.83 10.02 -22.02
C SER A 32 -6.51 9.07 -23.18
N ASN A 33 -5.30 9.16 -23.74
CA ASN A 33 -4.85 8.36 -24.87
C ASN A 33 -4.28 7.00 -24.43
N ALA A 34 -3.92 6.85 -23.15
CA ALA A 34 -3.41 5.58 -22.64
C ALA A 34 -4.44 4.44 -22.79
N SER A 35 -3.98 3.33 -23.34
CA SER A 35 -4.75 2.07 -23.36
C SER A 35 -4.83 1.50 -21.95
N ILE A 36 -5.95 0.84 -21.61
CA ILE A 36 -6.10 0.14 -20.33
C ILE A 36 -6.32 -1.35 -20.55
N GLN A 37 -5.48 -2.15 -19.94
CA GLN A 37 -5.65 -3.60 -19.84
C GLN A 37 -6.16 -3.94 -18.43
N ILE A 38 -7.27 -4.67 -18.35
CA ILE A 38 -7.83 -5.17 -17.09
C ILE A 38 -7.70 -6.67 -17.07
N ASP A 39 -7.12 -7.20 -15.99
CA ASP A 39 -6.92 -8.62 -15.78
C ASP A 39 -7.47 -9.05 -14.42
N ASP A 40 -8.50 -9.90 -14.44
CA ASP A 40 -9.10 -10.51 -13.25
C ASP A 40 -8.49 -11.88 -13.01
N TRP A 41 -7.84 -12.07 -11.89
CA TRP A 41 -7.16 -13.31 -11.55
C TRP A 41 -7.73 -13.95 -10.27
N LYS A 42 -7.60 -15.26 -10.18
CA LYS A 42 -8.03 -16.07 -9.04
C LYS A 42 -6.89 -16.95 -8.56
N ARG A 43 -6.86 -17.21 -7.26
CA ARG A 43 -5.96 -18.19 -6.65
C ARG A 43 -6.72 -19.47 -6.31
N GLU A 44 -6.08 -20.62 -6.54
CA GLU A 44 -6.64 -21.94 -6.17
C GLU A 44 -6.80 -22.07 -4.65
N GLU A 45 -5.85 -21.52 -3.87
CA GLU A 45 -5.87 -21.59 -2.41
C GLU A 45 -6.85 -20.61 -1.77
N GLY A 46 -7.46 -19.71 -2.54
CA GLY A 46 -8.48 -18.76 -2.10
C GLY A 46 -8.15 -17.30 -2.39
N GLY A 47 -9.17 -16.60 -2.83
CA GLY A 47 -9.09 -15.21 -3.18
C GLY A 47 -8.76 -14.94 -4.64
N GLY A 48 -8.33 -13.71 -4.91
CA GLY A 48 -8.02 -13.20 -6.26
C GLY A 48 -7.75 -11.71 -6.23
N GLY A 49 -7.80 -11.10 -7.40
CA GLY A 49 -7.60 -9.67 -7.54
C GLY A 49 -7.88 -9.19 -8.94
N GLN A 50 -7.66 -7.91 -9.14
CA GLN A 50 -7.78 -7.25 -10.44
C GLN A 50 -6.59 -6.33 -10.66
N SER A 51 -5.90 -6.52 -11.76
CA SER A 51 -4.83 -5.64 -12.23
C SER A 51 -5.37 -4.71 -13.31
N ARG A 52 -5.04 -3.43 -13.22
CA ARG A 52 -5.35 -2.41 -14.23
C ARG A 52 -4.07 -1.76 -14.67
N ILE A 53 -3.67 -2.03 -15.90
CA ILE A 53 -2.41 -1.57 -16.45
C ILE A 53 -2.70 -0.59 -17.58
N PHE A 54 -2.21 0.64 -17.44
CA PHE A 54 -2.21 1.66 -18.48
C PHE A 54 -0.88 1.60 -19.23
N LYS A 55 -0.95 1.72 -20.56
CA LYS A 55 0.20 1.69 -21.47
C LYS A 55 -0.03 2.61 -22.66
N ASP A 56 1.05 2.90 -23.35
CA ASP A 56 1.04 3.59 -24.62
C ASP A 56 0.36 4.98 -24.54
N GLY A 57 0.48 5.64 -23.37
CA GLY A 57 0.00 7.00 -23.17
C GLY A 57 0.99 8.06 -23.62
N GLU A 58 0.58 9.33 -23.55
CA GLU A 58 1.46 10.47 -23.82
C GLU A 58 2.18 10.97 -22.57
N ILE A 59 1.64 10.66 -21.38
CA ILE A 59 2.14 11.14 -20.09
C ILE A 59 2.80 10.00 -19.33
N PHE A 60 2.18 8.82 -19.35
CA PHE A 60 2.69 7.64 -18.67
C PHE A 60 3.16 6.58 -19.66
N GLU A 61 4.43 6.18 -19.55
CA GLU A 61 4.96 4.98 -20.19
C GLU A 61 4.16 3.76 -19.73
N GLN A 62 4.00 3.64 -18.42
CA GLN A 62 3.18 2.58 -17.82
C GLN A 62 2.69 2.97 -16.42
N THR A 63 1.44 2.63 -16.12
CA THR A 63 0.88 2.75 -14.76
C THR A 63 0.15 1.46 -14.40
N GLY A 64 0.46 0.92 -13.20
CA GLY A 64 -0.24 -0.23 -12.65
C GLY A 64 -1.05 0.14 -11.42
N VAL A 65 -2.33 -0.23 -11.38
CA VAL A 65 -3.24 -0.05 -10.23
C VAL A 65 -3.84 -1.41 -9.90
N ASN A 66 -3.28 -2.08 -8.89
CA ASN A 66 -3.54 -3.50 -8.66
C ASN A 66 -4.18 -3.73 -7.29
N PHE A 67 -5.38 -4.29 -7.30
CA PHE A 67 -6.06 -4.77 -6.10
C PHE A 67 -5.84 -6.28 -5.93
N SER A 68 -5.61 -6.70 -4.70
CA SER A 68 -5.57 -8.11 -4.31
C SER A 68 -6.37 -8.36 -3.03
N HIS A 69 -7.03 -9.51 -2.94
CA HIS A 69 -7.65 -10.03 -1.75
C HIS A 69 -7.44 -11.54 -1.72
N VAL A 70 -6.55 -12.00 -0.89
CA VAL A 70 -6.18 -13.41 -0.77
C VAL A 70 -6.53 -13.94 0.61
N SER A 71 -6.85 -15.23 0.66
CA SER A 71 -7.16 -15.91 1.91
C SER A 71 -6.55 -17.32 1.90
N GLY A 72 -6.44 -17.90 3.07
CA GLY A 72 -5.93 -19.25 3.22
C GLY A 72 -6.17 -19.79 4.62
N SER A 73 -6.12 -21.11 4.74
CA SER A 73 -6.29 -21.84 6.01
C SER A 73 -4.99 -21.97 6.81
N LYS A 74 -3.87 -21.57 6.21
CA LYS A 74 -2.54 -21.63 6.83
C LYS A 74 -1.67 -20.51 6.29
N LEU A 75 -1.00 -19.80 7.19
CA LEU A 75 0.01 -18.80 6.80
C LEU A 75 1.27 -19.46 6.26
N PRO A 76 1.99 -18.80 5.33
CA PRO A 76 3.31 -19.23 4.90
C PRO A 76 4.28 -19.34 6.09
N GLU A 77 5.20 -20.30 6.04
CA GLU A 77 6.19 -20.51 7.11
C GLU A 77 7.05 -19.28 7.39
N THR A 78 7.33 -18.49 6.36
CA THR A 78 8.08 -17.22 6.48
C THR A 78 7.36 -16.20 7.36
N ALA A 79 6.03 -16.15 7.31
CA ALA A 79 5.22 -15.27 8.14
C ALA A 79 5.11 -15.79 9.58
N THR A 80 5.03 -17.10 9.77
CA THR A 80 4.92 -17.71 11.09
C THR A 80 6.23 -17.75 11.88
N LYS A 81 7.39 -17.66 11.21
CA LYS A 81 8.69 -17.53 11.89
C LYS A 81 8.76 -16.31 12.80
N LEU A 82 8.19 -15.19 12.35
CA LEU A 82 8.17 -13.93 13.12
C LEU A 82 6.97 -13.84 14.07
N ARG A 83 5.94 -14.65 13.84
CA ARG A 83 4.68 -14.66 14.60
C ARG A 83 4.20 -16.09 14.82
N PRO A 84 4.86 -16.87 15.73
CA PRO A 84 4.51 -18.27 16.00
C PRO A 84 3.07 -18.44 16.48
N GLU A 85 2.49 -17.43 17.14
CA GLU A 85 1.11 -17.42 17.62
C GLU A 85 0.05 -17.48 16.51
N LEU A 86 0.44 -17.19 15.27
CA LEU A 86 -0.42 -17.27 14.08
C LEU A 86 -0.30 -18.62 13.35
N MET A 87 0.50 -19.52 13.85
CA MET A 87 0.60 -20.85 13.27
C MET A 87 -0.79 -21.52 13.25
N ASP A 88 -1.15 -22.13 12.12
CA ASP A 88 -2.46 -22.74 11.88
C ASP A 88 -3.68 -21.79 11.97
N SER A 89 -3.47 -20.49 11.77
CA SER A 89 -4.55 -19.52 11.67
C SER A 89 -5.07 -19.41 10.25
N ASN A 90 -6.40 -19.28 10.10
CA ASN A 90 -6.98 -18.79 8.88
C ASN A 90 -6.61 -17.30 8.71
N PHE A 91 -6.34 -16.88 7.50
CA PHE A 91 -5.98 -15.49 7.24
C PHE A 91 -6.67 -14.91 6.03
N GLU A 92 -6.78 -13.60 6.03
CA GLU A 92 -7.11 -12.76 4.88
C GLU A 92 -6.09 -11.63 4.78
N ALA A 93 -5.61 -11.38 3.58
CA ALA A 93 -4.76 -10.25 3.27
C ALA A 93 -5.30 -9.54 2.04
N MET A 94 -5.44 -8.23 2.10
CA MET A 94 -5.87 -7.44 0.97
C MET A 94 -5.04 -6.18 0.84
N GLY A 95 -4.92 -5.69 -0.38
CA GLY A 95 -4.13 -4.50 -0.63
C GLY A 95 -4.41 -3.88 -1.99
N LEU A 96 -3.96 -2.66 -2.09
CA LEU A 96 -3.89 -1.89 -3.33
C LEU A 96 -2.44 -1.46 -3.54
N SER A 97 -1.91 -1.75 -4.71
CA SER A 97 -0.57 -1.33 -5.14
C SER A 97 -0.67 -0.42 -6.34
N LEU A 98 0.12 0.63 -6.33
CA LEU A 98 0.22 1.61 -7.40
C LEU A 98 1.66 1.82 -7.79
N VAL A 99 1.95 1.80 -9.08
CA VAL A 99 3.23 2.28 -9.64
C VAL A 99 2.91 3.12 -10.86
N MET A 100 3.50 4.31 -10.93
CA MET A 100 3.40 5.21 -12.08
C MET A 100 4.79 5.48 -12.64
N HIS A 101 4.99 5.13 -13.90
CA HIS A 101 6.19 5.44 -14.67
C HIS A 101 5.85 6.51 -15.71
N PRO A 102 6.21 7.79 -15.48
CA PRO A 102 6.03 8.83 -16.48
C PRO A 102 6.96 8.63 -17.67
N GLU A 103 6.50 9.03 -18.87
CA GLU A 103 7.31 9.05 -20.10
C GLU A 103 8.44 10.08 -20.00
N ASN A 104 8.15 11.23 -19.40
CA ASN A 104 9.13 12.29 -19.21
C ASN A 104 10.06 11.99 -18.03
N PRO A 105 11.39 11.84 -18.23
CA PRO A 105 12.33 11.51 -17.16
C PRO A 105 12.49 12.62 -16.10
N PHE A 106 12.00 13.83 -16.35
CA PHE A 106 11.97 14.91 -15.36
C PHE A 106 10.78 14.80 -14.39
N ILE A 107 9.81 13.93 -14.66
CA ILE A 107 8.71 13.63 -13.75
C ILE A 107 9.05 12.35 -12.97
N PRO A 108 9.03 12.39 -11.62
CA PRO A 108 9.43 11.26 -10.82
C PRO A 108 8.51 10.03 -10.94
N THR A 109 9.10 8.85 -10.95
CA THR A 109 8.36 7.59 -10.69
C THR A 109 7.84 7.59 -9.27
N THR A 110 6.59 7.21 -9.09
CA THR A 110 5.99 7.04 -7.76
C THR A 110 5.45 5.64 -7.56
N HIS A 111 5.56 5.16 -6.32
CA HIS A 111 5.00 3.92 -5.85
C HIS A 111 4.16 4.17 -4.60
N ALA A 112 3.04 3.47 -4.47
CA ALA A 112 2.25 3.43 -3.25
C ALA A 112 1.70 2.02 -3.01
N ASN A 113 1.50 1.68 -1.75
CA ASN A 113 0.90 0.42 -1.33
C ASN A 113 0.09 0.62 -0.06
N LEU A 114 -1.11 0.06 -0.03
CA LEU A 114 -1.93 -0.05 1.18
C LEU A 114 -2.27 -1.51 1.40
N ARG A 115 -2.13 -1.98 2.64
CA ARG A 115 -2.35 -3.38 3.01
C ARG A 115 -3.18 -3.47 4.27
N TYR A 116 -4.04 -4.46 4.31
CA TYR A 116 -4.73 -4.91 5.49
C TYR A 116 -4.55 -6.41 5.63
N PHE A 117 -4.25 -6.84 6.85
CA PHE A 117 -4.11 -8.24 7.21
C PHE A 117 -4.99 -8.56 8.40
N THR A 118 -5.60 -9.73 8.37
CA THR A 118 -6.27 -10.31 9.55
C THR A 118 -6.06 -11.81 9.58
N ALA A 119 -5.93 -12.36 10.79
CA ALA A 119 -5.86 -13.79 11.00
C ALA A 119 -6.65 -14.18 12.25
N GLU A 120 -7.21 -15.38 12.23
CA GLU A 120 -7.97 -15.94 13.35
C GLU A 120 -7.53 -17.37 13.59
N ASN A 121 -7.11 -17.66 14.81
CA ASN A 121 -6.70 -19.01 15.19
C ASN A 121 -7.90 -19.88 15.60
N LYS A 122 -7.67 -21.19 15.76
CA LYS A 122 -8.70 -22.18 16.15
C LYS A 122 -9.40 -21.88 17.49
N LYS A 123 -8.82 -21.00 18.33
CA LYS A 123 -9.40 -20.60 19.62
C LYS A 123 -10.26 -19.32 19.50
N GLY A 124 -10.43 -18.79 18.28
CA GLY A 124 -11.18 -17.55 18.02
C GLY A 124 -10.40 -16.26 18.33
N ASN A 125 -9.09 -16.36 18.59
CA ASN A 125 -8.27 -15.18 18.77
C ASN A 125 -7.99 -14.55 17.41
N LYS A 126 -8.42 -13.30 17.25
CA LYS A 126 -8.29 -12.53 16.02
C LYS A 126 -7.22 -11.45 16.18
N VAL A 127 -6.35 -11.36 15.19
CA VAL A 127 -5.37 -10.29 15.04
C VAL A 127 -5.59 -9.58 13.71
N TRP A 128 -5.22 -8.30 13.64
CA TRP A 128 -5.27 -7.51 12.42
C TRP A 128 -4.27 -6.37 12.50
N TRP A 129 -3.84 -5.88 11.34
CA TRP A 129 -3.04 -4.67 11.21
C TRP A 129 -3.13 -4.09 9.81
N PHE A 130 -2.75 -2.84 9.72
CA PHE A 130 -2.53 -2.15 8.45
C PHE A 130 -1.04 -2.02 8.17
N GLY A 131 -0.69 -1.97 6.91
CA GLY A 131 0.62 -1.64 6.41
C GLY A 131 0.49 -0.82 5.14
N GLY A 132 1.53 -0.10 4.80
CA GLY A 132 1.50 0.69 3.59
C GLY A 132 2.65 1.66 3.51
N GLY A 133 2.54 2.52 2.51
CA GLY A 133 3.49 3.57 2.27
C GLY A 133 3.42 4.08 0.85
N PHE A 134 4.19 5.11 0.60
CA PHE A 134 4.44 5.66 -0.73
C PHE A 134 5.81 6.29 -0.78
N ASP A 135 6.45 6.20 -1.92
CA ASP A 135 7.79 6.74 -2.16
C ASP A 135 7.93 7.32 -3.56
N LEU A 136 8.86 8.26 -3.70
CA LEU A 136 9.16 8.97 -4.92
C LEU A 136 10.58 8.69 -5.38
N THR A 137 10.75 8.30 -6.64
CA THR A 137 12.05 7.95 -7.21
C THR A 137 12.32 8.80 -8.47
N PRO A 138 12.88 10.01 -8.31
CA PRO A 138 13.24 10.86 -9.44
C PRO A 138 14.53 10.37 -10.12
N TYR A 139 14.60 10.50 -11.45
CA TYR A 139 15.86 10.45 -12.19
C TYR A 139 16.63 11.77 -12.02
N TYR A 140 15.91 12.90 -12.07
CA TYR A 140 16.44 14.25 -11.87
C TYR A 140 15.70 14.88 -10.69
N PRO A 141 16.32 14.95 -9.49
CA PRO A 141 15.63 15.48 -8.31
C PRO A 141 15.53 17.01 -8.39
N PHE A 142 14.31 17.53 -8.29
CA PHE A 142 14.00 18.94 -8.10
C PHE A 142 13.56 19.18 -6.65
N SER A 143 14.11 20.21 -6.03
CA SER A 143 13.83 20.51 -4.62
C SER A 143 12.34 20.75 -4.36
N GLU A 144 11.65 21.38 -5.29
CA GLU A 144 10.22 21.68 -5.21
C GLU A 144 9.37 20.42 -5.15
N ASP A 145 9.69 19.41 -5.96
CA ASP A 145 9.00 18.12 -5.96
C ASP A 145 9.21 17.38 -4.63
N VAL A 146 10.45 17.35 -4.13
CA VAL A 146 10.79 16.72 -2.86
C VAL A 146 10.06 17.38 -1.70
N ILE A 147 10.07 18.72 -1.64
CA ILE A 147 9.38 19.49 -0.60
C ILE A 147 7.87 19.23 -0.66
N SER A 148 7.27 19.32 -1.84
CA SER A 148 5.83 19.08 -2.04
C SER A 148 5.43 17.66 -1.64
N TRP A 149 6.23 16.66 -2.05
CA TRP A 149 6.01 15.26 -1.70
C TRP A 149 6.01 15.02 -0.19
N HIS A 150 7.05 15.50 0.49
CA HIS A 150 7.16 15.37 1.94
C HIS A 150 6.13 16.21 2.69
N GLN A 151 5.69 17.34 2.14
CA GLN A 151 4.58 18.10 2.73
C GLN A 151 3.26 17.33 2.66
N CYS A 152 2.98 16.62 1.54
CA CYS A 152 1.83 15.72 1.43
C CYS A 152 1.92 14.59 2.47
N ALA A 153 3.10 13.99 2.61
CA ALA A 153 3.36 12.95 3.61
C ALA A 153 3.13 13.43 5.05
N TYR A 154 3.65 14.61 5.39
CA TYR A 154 3.43 15.23 6.68
C TYR A 154 1.95 15.53 6.94
N ASN A 155 1.26 16.11 5.95
CA ASN A 155 -0.16 16.44 6.05
C ASN A 155 -1.03 15.19 6.26
N ALA A 156 -0.68 14.04 5.67
CA ALA A 156 -1.39 12.78 5.89
C ALA A 156 -1.28 12.26 7.34
N CYS A 157 -0.21 12.60 8.04
CA CYS A 157 0.05 12.12 9.40
C CYS A 157 -0.39 13.10 10.50
N LYS A 158 -0.26 14.41 10.28
CA LYS A 158 -0.37 15.44 11.32
C LYS A 158 -1.72 15.47 12.07
N ASP A 159 -2.81 15.11 11.38
CA ASP A 159 -4.16 15.12 11.96
C ASP A 159 -4.36 14.01 13.01
N PHE A 160 -3.48 13.00 13.02
CA PHE A 160 -3.43 11.93 14.02
C PHE A 160 -2.37 12.22 15.09
N ASP A 161 -1.12 12.39 14.66
CA ASP A 161 0.03 12.81 15.47
C ASP A 161 1.21 13.05 14.51
N GLU A 162 1.81 14.22 14.55
CA GLU A 162 2.95 14.58 13.68
C GLU A 162 4.16 13.65 13.83
N LYS A 163 4.32 12.97 14.98
CA LYS A 163 5.38 11.97 15.20
C LYS A 163 5.33 10.81 14.21
N TYR A 164 4.13 10.48 13.65
CA TYR A 164 3.99 9.41 12.66
C TYR A 164 4.71 9.75 11.37
N TYR A 165 4.72 11.01 10.94
CA TYR A 165 5.52 11.40 9.78
C TYR A 165 7.00 11.06 9.98
N PHE A 166 7.60 11.48 11.09
CA PHE A 166 9.02 11.23 11.36
C PHE A 166 9.33 9.74 11.51
N LYS A 167 8.46 9.01 12.21
CA LYS A 167 8.58 7.56 12.40
C LYS A 167 8.53 6.82 11.06
N PHE A 168 7.52 7.10 10.24
CA PHE A 168 7.28 6.38 9.00
C PHE A 168 8.22 6.81 7.86
N LYS A 169 8.64 8.08 7.86
CA LYS A 169 9.66 8.58 6.95
C LYS A 169 11.00 7.89 7.20
N LYS A 170 11.43 7.84 8.46
CA LYS A 170 12.65 7.12 8.82
C LYS A 170 12.59 5.64 8.44
N TRP A 171 11.46 4.99 8.71
CA TRP A 171 11.27 3.58 8.35
C TRP A 171 11.28 3.38 6.83
N CYS A 172 10.71 4.31 6.06
CA CYS A 172 10.77 4.30 4.60
C CYS A 172 12.21 4.33 4.09
N ASP A 173 13.05 5.22 4.62
CA ASP A 173 14.47 5.33 4.25
C ASP A 173 15.23 4.03 4.56
N GLU A 174 14.97 3.42 5.71
CA GLU A 174 15.60 2.16 6.12
C GLU A 174 15.12 0.97 5.26
N TYR A 175 13.83 0.89 4.96
CA TYR A 175 13.23 -0.20 4.19
C TYR A 175 13.69 -0.22 2.74
N PHE A 176 13.77 0.95 2.11
CA PHE A 176 14.21 1.11 0.72
C PHE A 176 15.71 1.39 0.57
N TYR A 177 16.49 1.19 1.62
CA TYR A 177 17.95 1.37 1.55
C TYR A 177 18.61 0.30 0.67
N LEU A 178 19.35 0.75 -0.34
CA LEU A 178 20.06 -0.07 -1.31
C LEU A 178 21.48 -0.34 -0.80
N LYS A 179 21.67 -1.43 -0.06
CA LYS A 179 22.97 -1.76 0.59
C LYS A 179 24.16 -1.80 -0.38
N HIS A 180 23.92 -2.32 -1.60
CA HIS A 180 24.96 -2.44 -2.62
C HIS A 180 25.40 -1.10 -3.23
N ARG A 181 24.58 -0.05 -3.08
CA ARG A 181 24.84 1.31 -3.55
C ARG A 181 25.10 2.29 -2.42
N GLN A 182 24.85 1.89 -1.17
CA GLN A 182 24.95 2.71 0.03
C GLN A 182 24.12 4.00 -0.03
N GLU A 183 22.93 3.91 -0.62
CA GLU A 183 21.99 5.03 -0.77
C GLU A 183 20.53 4.58 -0.54
N THR A 184 19.64 5.52 -0.25
CA THR A 184 18.19 5.28 -0.24
C THR A 184 17.67 5.22 -1.67
N ARG A 185 16.60 4.44 -1.90
CA ARG A 185 15.86 4.49 -3.17
C ARG A 185 15.09 5.81 -3.25
N GLY A 186 15.49 6.69 -4.17
CA GLY A 186 14.85 7.99 -4.38
C GLY A 186 14.89 8.90 -3.14
N VAL A 187 13.86 9.68 -2.96
CA VAL A 187 13.74 10.66 -1.87
C VAL A 187 12.89 10.17 -0.70
N GLY A 188 12.43 8.91 -0.75
CA GLY A 188 11.59 8.30 0.28
C GLY A 188 10.14 8.77 0.24
N GLY A 189 9.54 8.80 1.41
CA GLY A 189 8.12 9.09 1.64
C GLY A 189 7.71 8.54 2.98
N LEU A 190 6.70 7.67 3.02
CA LEU A 190 6.23 6.97 4.22
C LEU A 190 6.29 5.46 4.02
N PHE A 191 6.64 4.74 5.08
CA PHE A 191 6.46 3.30 5.18
C PHE A 191 6.07 2.90 6.59
N PHE A 192 5.07 2.03 6.72
CA PHE A 192 4.67 1.43 7.98
C PHE A 192 4.14 0.02 7.77
N ASP A 193 4.27 -0.80 8.78
CA ASP A 193 3.71 -2.14 8.85
C ASP A 193 3.26 -2.46 10.28
N ASP A 194 2.49 -3.55 10.46
CA ASP A 194 1.99 -3.98 11.77
C ASP A 194 1.23 -2.87 12.56
N PHE A 195 0.59 -1.94 11.85
CA PHE A 195 -0.02 -0.77 12.46
C PHE A 195 -1.45 -1.05 12.93
N ASN A 196 -1.65 -1.08 14.26
CA ASN A 196 -2.96 -1.28 14.91
C ASN A 196 -3.08 -0.50 16.23
N GLU A 197 -2.10 0.32 16.57
CA GLU A 197 -1.96 0.96 17.89
C GLU A 197 -3.05 1.98 18.21
N LEU A 198 -3.73 2.56 17.21
CA LEU A 198 -4.83 3.51 17.40
C LEU A 198 -6.23 2.86 17.51
N GLY A 199 -6.29 1.51 17.42
CA GLY A 199 -7.55 0.78 17.25
C GLY A 199 -8.03 0.83 15.80
N PHE A 200 -9.02 -0.03 15.45
CA PHE A 200 -9.38 -0.26 14.05
C PHE A 200 -9.79 1.01 13.31
N ASP A 201 -10.77 1.76 13.82
CA ASP A 201 -11.34 2.91 13.12
C ASP A 201 -10.30 4.00 12.82
N LYS A 202 -9.42 4.33 13.78
CA LYS A 202 -8.38 5.36 13.59
C LYS A 202 -7.19 4.87 12.79
N SER A 203 -6.88 3.56 12.85
CA SER A 203 -5.81 2.99 12.03
C SER A 203 -6.23 2.79 10.58
N PHE A 204 -7.55 2.71 10.33
CA PHE A 204 -8.12 2.60 8.99
C PHE A 204 -8.23 3.95 8.28
N GLN A 205 -8.41 5.05 9.01
CA GLN A 205 -8.44 6.42 8.46
C GLN A 205 -7.08 6.86 7.93
#